data_28af240889d1e8f7307c6d80eebef139
#
_entry.id   28af240889d1e8f7307c6d80eebef139
#
_cell.length_a   1.000
_cell.length_b   1.000
_cell.length_c   1.000
_cell.angle_alpha   90.00
_cell.angle_beta   90.00
_cell.angle_gamma   90.00
#
_symmetry.space_group_name_H-M   'P 1'
#
loop_
_entity.id
_entity.type
_entity.pdbx_description
1 polymer ?
#
loop_
_entity_poly.entity_id
_entity_poly.type
_entity_poly.pdbx_seq_one_letter_code
_entity_poly.pdbx_strand_id
1 'polypeptide(L)'
;MGTKEFLEWCTEEVIRYFNSRVDKTDNKTLKEEDVFVVWNCKTLKNNKALLSTTVSDGLYYEFTFNGNSEELYMEVYKKWENRCINL
;
A
#
# COMPACT_ATOMS: atom_id res chain seq x y z
N MET A 1 4.53 1.56 17.52
CA MET A 1 4.98 2.07 16.22
C MET A 1 4.26 3.38 15.89
N GLY A 2 5.01 4.42 15.53
CA GLY A 2 4.42 5.69 15.15
C GLY A 2 3.87 5.65 13.74
N THR A 3 2.98 6.60 13.42
CA THR A 3 2.34 6.65 12.10
C THR A 3 3.35 6.82 10.97
N LYS A 4 4.32 7.73 11.15
CA LYS A 4 5.34 7.96 10.11
C LYS A 4 6.16 6.71 9.83
N GLU A 5 6.63 6.05 10.88
CA GLU A 5 7.42 4.82 10.77
C GLU A 5 6.61 3.71 10.10
N PHE A 6 5.34 3.58 10.47
CA PHE A 6 4.43 2.60 9.89
C PHE A 6 4.25 2.85 8.39
N LEU A 7 4.01 4.11 7.99
CA LEU A 7 3.80 4.44 6.58
C LEU A 7 5.06 4.25 5.74
N GLU A 8 6.22 4.54 6.31
CA GLU A 8 7.50 4.28 5.62
C GLU A 8 7.68 2.78 5.39
N TRP A 9 7.36 1.98 6.38
CA TRP A 9 7.43 0.52 6.28
C TRP A 9 6.48 0.00 5.21
N CYS A 10 5.23 0.48 5.22
CA CYS A 10 4.24 0.10 4.19
C CYS A 10 4.72 0.47 2.79
N THR A 11 5.28 1.66 2.62
CA THR A 11 5.81 2.12 1.34
C THR A 11 6.89 1.18 0.82
N GLU A 12 7.81 0.78 1.68
CA GLU A 12 8.87 -0.16 1.31
C GLU A 12 8.31 -1.51 0.88
N GLU A 13 7.26 -1.99 1.54
CA GLU A 13 6.64 -3.26 1.19
C GLU A 13 5.91 -3.19 -0.16
N VAL A 14 5.27 -2.06 -0.46
CA VAL A 14 4.64 -1.85 -1.78
C VAL A 14 5.70 -1.89 -2.87
N ILE A 15 6.82 -1.20 -2.67
CA ILE A 15 7.92 -1.15 -3.64
C ILE A 15 8.49 -2.55 -3.85
N ARG A 16 8.71 -3.29 -2.76
CA ARG A 16 9.24 -4.64 -2.84
C ARG A 16 8.30 -5.57 -3.60
N TYR A 17 7.01 -5.49 -3.31
CA TYR A 17 6.00 -6.30 -3.99
C TYR A 17 5.96 -6.01 -5.49
N PHE A 18 5.89 -4.73 -5.85
CA PHE A 18 5.84 -4.31 -7.24
C PHE A 18 7.08 -4.77 -8.00
N ASN A 19 8.26 -4.50 -7.46
CA ASN A 19 9.52 -4.80 -8.13
C ASN A 19 9.75 -6.32 -8.26
N SER A 20 9.20 -7.12 -7.38
CA SER A 20 9.30 -8.58 -7.47
C SER A 20 8.42 -9.16 -8.58
N ARG A 21 7.42 -8.41 -9.06
CA ARG A 21 6.47 -8.87 -10.08
C ARG A 21 6.74 -8.30 -11.47
N VAL A 22 7.63 -7.32 -11.55
CA VAL A 22 7.97 -6.71 -12.83
C VAL A 22 8.94 -7.61 -13.58
N ASP A 23 8.72 -7.78 -14.89
CA ASP A 23 9.63 -8.52 -15.75
C ASP A 23 10.99 -7.83 -15.74
N LYS A 24 12.06 -8.62 -15.59
CA LYS A 24 13.43 -8.09 -15.55
C LYS A 24 13.83 -7.38 -16.85
N THR A 25 13.11 -7.61 -17.93
CA THR A 25 13.35 -6.93 -19.21
C THR A 25 12.66 -5.57 -19.27
N ASP A 26 11.76 -5.29 -18.34
CA ASP A 26 11.06 -4.01 -18.24
C ASP A 26 11.84 -3.11 -17.28
N ASN A 27 12.29 -1.96 -17.77
CA ASN A 27 13.09 -1.02 -16.97
C ASN A 27 12.25 -0.20 -15.97
N LYS A 28 11.01 -0.58 -15.74
CA LYS A 28 10.15 0.13 -14.80
C LYS A 28 10.45 -0.33 -13.37
N THR A 29 10.95 0.59 -12.57
CA THR A 29 11.10 0.39 -11.13
C THR A 29 10.22 1.38 -10.40
N LEU A 30 9.60 0.92 -9.32
CA LEU A 30 8.78 1.78 -8.48
C LEU A 30 9.69 2.46 -7.45
N LYS A 31 9.51 3.78 -7.31
CA LYS A 31 10.24 4.60 -6.35
C LYS A 31 9.29 5.07 -5.26
N GLU A 32 9.84 5.55 -4.14
CA GLU A 32 9.03 6.06 -3.03
C GLU A 32 8.04 7.14 -3.46
N GLU A 33 8.47 8.04 -4.34
CA GLU A 33 7.63 9.14 -4.85
C GLU A 33 6.44 8.67 -5.67
N ASP A 34 6.45 7.42 -6.13
CA ASP A 34 5.36 6.82 -6.90
C ASP A 34 4.29 6.19 -6.02
N VAL A 35 4.55 6.08 -4.73
CA VAL A 35 3.62 5.47 -3.76
C VAL A 35 2.93 6.58 -2.97
N PHE A 36 1.63 6.48 -2.82
CA PHE A 36 0.89 7.45 -2.02
C PHE A 36 -0.07 6.76 -1.06
N VAL A 37 -0.36 7.45 0.03
CA VAL A 37 -1.28 6.96 1.06
C VAL A 37 -2.68 7.46 0.73
N VAL A 38 -3.62 6.54 0.56
CA VAL A 38 -5.02 6.88 0.34
C VAL A 38 -5.66 7.30 1.66
N TRP A 39 -5.45 6.50 2.70
CA TRP A 39 -5.85 6.84 4.06
C TRP A 39 -5.03 6.02 5.05
N ASN A 40 -5.01 6.47 6.29
CA ASN A 40 -4.39 5.73 7.39
C ASN A 40 -5.11 6.05 8.69
N CYS A 41 -5.04 5.12 9.64
CA CYS A 41 -5.54 5.34 10.98
C CYS A 41 -4.71 4.56 11.99
N LYS A 42 -4.70 5.06 13.21
CA LYS A 42 -4.04 4.39 14.33
C LYS A 42 -5.02 4.29 15.48
N THR A 43 -5.16 3.09 16.04
CA THR A 43 -6.01 2.84 17.19
C THR A 43 -5.22 2.04 18.20
N LEU A 44 -4.89 2.67 19.35
CA LEU A 44 -4.08 2.06 20.40
C LEU A 44 -2.74 1.57 19.84
N LYS A 45 -2.50 0.27 19.82
CA LYS A 45 -1.26 -0.33 19.33
C LYS A 45 -1.35 -0.78 17.88
N ASN A 46 -2.49 -0.57 17.24
CA ASN A 46 -2.74 -1.05 15.88
C ASN A 46 -2.70 0.10 14.89
N ASN A 47 -2.15 -0.18 13.71
CA ASN A 47 -2.09 0.77 12.61
C ASN A 47 -2.72 0.14 11.38
N LYS A 48 -3.43 0.95 10.61
CA LYS A 48 -4.03 0.50 9.35
C LYS A 48 -3.86 1.57 8.29
N ALA A 49 -3.59 1.15 7.05
CA ALA A 49 -3.44 2.10 5.94
C ALA A 49 -3.81 1.44 4.62
N LEU A 50 -4.25 2.27 3.69
CA LEU A 50 -4.46 1.89 2.30
C LEU A 50 -3.54 2.75 1.44
N LEU A 51 -2.71 2.09 0.66
CA LEU A 51 -1.76 2.74 -0.22
C LEU A 51 -2.05 2.38 -1.67
N SER A 52 -1.60 3.22 -2.59
CA SER A 52 -1.63 2.92 -4.01
C SER A 52 -0.42 3.55 -4.68
N THR A 53 -0.33 3.41 -6.00
CA THR A 53 0.80 3.95 -6.76
C THR A 53 0.32 4.74 -7.96
N THR A 54 1.24 5.49 -8.56
CA THR A 54 0.97 6.23 -9.80
C THR A 54 0.89 5.33 -11.02
N VAL A 55 1.21 4.05 -10.87
CA VAL A 55 1.11 3.07 -11.95
C VAL A 55 -0.35 2.74 -12.22
N SER A 56 -0.74 2.72 -13.51
CA SER A 56 -2.14 2.50 -13.91
C SER A 56 -2.50 1.02 -13.96
N ASP A 57 -2.21 0.29 -12.89
CA ASP A 57 -2.55 -1.14 -12.77
C ASP A 57 -3.81 -1.39 -11.94
N GLY A 58 -4.36 -0.34 -11.31
CA GLY A 58 -5.57 -0.44 -10.50
C GLY A 58 -5.38 -1.15 -9.18
N LEU A 59 -4.15 -1.35 -8.73
CA LEU A 59 -3.88 -2.06 -7.49
C LEU A 59 -3.91 -1.13 -6.28
N TYR A 60 -4.42 -1.67 -5.18
CA TYR A 60 -4.45 -1.04 -3.87
C TYR A 60 -3.86 -2.00 -2.86
N TYR A 61 -3.14 -1.45 -1.89
CA TYR A 61 -2.42 -2.24 -0.89
C TYR A 61 -2.94 -1.84 0.49
N GLU A 62 -3.60 -2.78 1.17
CA GLU A 62 -4.12 -2.54 2.51
C GLU A 62 -3.19 -3.19 3.52
N PHE A 63 -2.72 -2.39 4.47
CA PHE A 63 -1.81 -2.84 5.53
C PHE A 63 -2.51 -2.80 6.88
N THR A 64 -2.28 -3.83 7.65
CA THR A 64 -2.76 -3.90 9.04
C THR A 64 -1.60 -4.35 9.91
N PHE A 65 -1.24 -3.50 10.89
CA PHE A 65 -0.22 -3.83 11.88
C PHE A 65 -0.89 -4.09 13.21
N ASN A 66 -0.65 -5.30 13.75
CA ASN A 66 -1.12 -5.68 15.08
C ASN A 66 0.03 -5.48 16.05
N GLY A 67 -0.08 -4.46 16.93
CA GLY A 67 0.99 -4.11 17.85
C GLY A 67 1.20 -5.13 18.96
N ASN A 68 0.21 -5.96 19.27
CA ASN A 68 0.35 -6.98 20.30
C ASN A 68 1.16 -8.17 19.81
N SER A 69 0.97 -8.58 18.57
CA SER A 69 1.69 -9.72 17.98
C SER A 69 2.89 -9.29 17.13
N GLU A 70 3.04 -7.98 16.92
CA GLU A 70 4.08 -7.40 16.05
C GLU A 70 4.05 -7.99 14.64
N GLU A 71 2.85 -8.18 14.10
CA GLU A 71 2.64 -8.72 12.77
C GLU A 71 2.10 -7.67 11.82
N LEU A 72 2.65 -7.62 10.61
CA LEU A 72 2.16 -6.77 9.54
C LEU A 72 1.52 -7.64 8.47
N TYR A 73 0.26 -7.34 8.16
CA TYR A 73 -0.47 -8.01 7.09
C TYR A 73 -0.61 -7.08 5.91
N MET A 74 -0.40 -7.60 4.70
CA MET A 74 -0.59 -6.86 3.47
C MET A 74 -1.60 -7.61 2.61
N GLU A 75 -2.65 -6.91 2.19
CA GLU A 75 -3.63 -7.43 1.26
C GLU A 75 -3.60 -6.58 -0.01
N VAL A 76 -3.62 -7.23 -1.16
CA VAL A 76 -3.55 -6.55 -2.45
C VAL A 76 -4.90 -6.69 -3.14
N TYR A 77 -5.49 -5.55 -3.51
CA TYR A 77 -6.79 -5.50 -4.17
C TYR A 77 -6.65 -4.87 -5.54
N LYS A 78 -7.44 -5.35 -6.49
CA LYS A 78 -7.54 -4.72 -7.79
C LYS A 78 -8.86 -3.97 -7.88
N LYS A 79 -8.79 -2.71 -8.32
CA LYS A 79 -9.97 -1.91 -8.59
C LYS A 79 -10.73 -2.54 -9.76
N TRP A 80 -11.96 -2.97 -9.49
CA TRP A 80 -12.77 -3.65 -10.47
C TRP A 80 -13.55 -2.69 -11.36
N GLU A 81 -14.14 -1.67 -10.76
CA GLU A 81 -15.02 -0.77 -11.47
C GLU A 81 -15.08 0.60 -10.78
N ASN A 82 -15.24 1.63 -11.59
CA ASN A 82 -15.48 2.99 -11.11
C ASN A 82 -16.75 3.50 -11.78
N ARG A 83 -17.77 3.77 -10.99
CA ARG A 83 -19.04 4.29 -11.46
C ARG A 83 -19.34 5.64 -10.84
N CYS A 84 -19.83 6.57 -11.66
CA CYS A 84 -20.42 7.81 -11.16
C CYS A 84 -21.92 7.59 -11.08
N ILE A 85 -22.47 7.74 -9.88
CA ILE A 85 -23.90 7.59 -9.64
C ILE A 85 -24.46 8.96 -9.30
N ASN A 86 -25.39 9.46 -10.12
CA ASN A 86 -26.05 10.74 -9.87
C ASN A 86 -27.26 10.52 -8.96
N LEU A 87 -27.30 11.25 -7.85
CA LEU A 87 -28.39 11.18 -6.87
C LEU A 87 -29.42 12.25 -7.09
#